data_96fb559fd61e1190bb8d8a5fc31802d4
#
_entry.id   96fb559fd61e1190bb8d8a5fc31802d4
#
_cell.length_a   1.000
_cell.length_b   1.000
_cell.length_c   1.000
_cell.angle_alpha   90.00
_cell.angle_beta   90.00
_cell.angle_gamma   90.00
#
_symmetry.space_group_name_H-M   'P 1'
#
loop_
_entity.id
_entity.type
_entity.pdbx_description
1 polymer ?
#
loop_
_entity_poly.entity_id
_entity_poly.type
_entity_poly.pdbx_seq_one_letter_code
_entity_poly.pdbx_strand_id
1 'polypeptide(L)'
;MRFLKGRRSRFESAASIILFMLDLRIQQHFIDSADLQYQAAETLAKPLDAGVQALMACVTSGGKVLVCGEGSAAALAQYFASLFVGGFERERPELAAIALRHEGLGDPAYASLARQVRALGQAGDVLLLLTSTGEEEGLMRALHAAHERDMTVIALTGKGGGSVAKALRETDVHVGIPHDRAVRIREVQQLALHCLCDGVDAQLMGDQDTLA
;
A
#
# COMPACT_ATOMS: atom_id res chain seq x y z
N MET A 1 -49.07 36.85 9.91
CA MET A 1 -47.63 36.82 10.37
C MET A 1 -47.24 35.61 11.21
N ARG A 2 -48.09 34.61 11.43
CA ARG A 2 -47.82 33.37 12.22
C ARG A 2 -47.27 32.19 11.40
N PHE A 3 -47.41 32.17 10.08
CA PHE A 3 -47.04 31.05 9.21
C PHE A 3 -45.55 30.97 8.85
N LEU A 4 -44.78 32.05 9.00
CA LEU A 4 -43.35 32.09 8.63
C LEU A 4 -42.42 31.64 9.79
N LYS A 5 -42.86 31.72 11.05
CA LYS A 5 -42.06 31.29 12.21
C LYS A 5 -41.90 29.74 12.31
N GLY A 6 -42.92 29.01 11.90
CA GLY A 6 -42.90 27.53 12.01
C GLY A 6 -42.03 26.84 10.95
N ARG A 7 -41.80 27.50 9.80
CA ARG A 7 -40.88 26.96 8.76
C ARG A 7 -39.41 27.14 9.14
N ARG A 8 -39.02 28.27 9.71
CA ARG A 8 -37.62 28.52 10.14
C ARG A 8 -37.18 27.53 11.23
N SER A 9 -37.99 27.28 12.24
CA SER A 9 -37.64 26.36 13.33
C SER A 9 -37.50 24.88 12.87
N ARG A 10 -38.28 24.45 11.86
CA ARG A 10 -38.15 23.11 11.26
C ARG A 10 -36.87 22.97 10.40
N PHE A 11 -36.48 24.01 9.68
CA PHE A 11 -35.25 24.02 8.89
C PHE A 11 -34.00 24.09 9.79
N GLU A 12 -34.03 24.86 10.86
CA GLU A 12 -32.95 24.93 11.85
C GLU A 12 -32.81 23.57 12.62
N SER A 13 -33.91 22.91 12.96
CA SER A 13 -33.89 21.57 13.55
C SER A 13 -33.37 20.51 12.60
N ALA A 14 -33.77 20.53 11.31
CA ALA A 14 -33.29 19.57 10.32
C ALA A 14 -31.80 19.78 10.01
N ALA A 15 -31.33 21.01 9.90
CA ALA A 15 -29.92 21.33 9.71
C ALA A 15 -29.07 20.87 10.90
N SER A 16 -29.56 21.05 12.14
CA SER A 16 -28.88 20.60 13.36
C SER A 16 -28.79 19.06 13.45
N ILE A 17 -29.85 18.34 13.03
CA ILE A 17 -29.85 16.87 12.95
C ILE A 17 -28.86 16.38 11.89
N ILE A 18 -28.83 17.01 10.73
CA ILE A 18 -27.89 16.65 9.64
C ILE A 18 -26.44 16.87 10.08
N LEU A 19 -26.14 18.00 10.75
CA LEU A 19 -24.79 18.26 11.29
C LEU A 19 -24.40 17.20 12.33
N PHE A 20 -25.29 16.87 13.26
CA PHE A 20 -25.03 15.85 14.27
C PHE A 20 -24.78 14.48 13.65
N MET A 21 -25.57 14.09 12.64
CA MET A 21 -25.37 12.84 11.90
C MET A 21 -24.05 12.81 11.13
N LEU A 22 -23.58 13.97 10.60
CA LEU A 22 -22.31 14.07 9.92
C LEU A 22 -21.14 13.88 10.90
N ASP A 23 -21.20 14.50 12.07
CA ASP A 23 -20.19 14.33 13.13
C ASP A 23 -20.06 12.87 13.55
N LEU A 24 -21.16 12.19 13.80
CA LEU A 24 -21.17 10.76 14.13
C LEU A 24 -20.58 9.91 13.00
N ARG A 25 -20.90 10.22 11.74
CA ARG A 25 -20.36 9.52 10.59
C ARG A 25 -18.85 9.70 10.46
N ILE A 26 -18.35 10.91 10.71
CA ILE A 26 -16.91 11.20 10.71
C ILE A 26 -16.22 10.40 11.83
N GLN A 27 -16.74 10.48 13.07
CA GLN A 27 -16.19 9.71 14.18
C GLN A 27 -16.13 8.21 13.89
N GLN A 28 -17.21 7.66 13.28
CA GLN A 28 -17.26 6.23 12.94
C GLN A 28 -16.17 5.84 11.94
N HIS A 29 -15.79 6.72 11.00
CA HIS A 29 -14.67 6.44 10.10
C HIS A 29 -13.34 6.27 10.85
N PHE A 30 -13.08 7.09 11.87
CA PHE A 30 -11.86 6.94 12.69
C PHE A 30 -11.89 5.67 13.52
N ILE A 31 -13.04 5.36 14.15
CA ILE A 31 -13.22 4.15 14.95
C ILE A 31 -13.01 2.89 14.08
N ASP A 32 -13.73 2.80 12.95
CA ASP A 32 -13.60 1.66 12.01
C ASP A 32 -12.16 1.48 11.53
N SER A 33 -11.44 2.58 11.29
CA SER A 33 -10.03 2.55 10.88
C SER A 33 -9.12 2.04 11.99
N ALA A 34 -9.30 2.55 13.22
CA ALA A 34 -8.50 2.15 14.37
C ALA A 34 -8.71 0.66 14.70
N ASP A 35 -9.95 0.19 14.70
CA ASP A 35 -10.29 -1.21 14.95
C ASP A 35 -9.63 -2.14 13.92
N LEU A 36 -9.67 -1.78 12.64
CA LEU A 36 -9.03 -2.56 11.60
C LEU A 36 -7.50 -2.55 11.74
N GLN A 37 -6.88 -1.42 12.05
CA GLN A 37 -5.44 -1.32 12.26
C GLN A 37 -5.00 -2.18 13.45
N TYR A 38 -5.76 -2.19 14.54
CA TYR A 38 -5.50 -3.05 15.69
C TYR A 38 -5.55 -4.54 15.33
N GLN A 39 -6.60 -4.98 14.59
CA GLN A 39 -6.70 -6.35 14.12
C GLN A 39 -5.58 -6.72 13.12
N ALA A 40 -5.21 -5.78 12.25
CA ALA A 40 -4.14 -5.96 11.28
C ALA A 40 -2.76 -6.11 11.94
N ALA A 41 -2.51 -5.44 13.07
CA ALA A 41 -1.22 -5.50 13.76
C ALA A 41 -0.81 -6.94 14.11
N GLU A 42 -1.74 -7.75 14.61
CA GLU A 42 -1.47 -9.15 14.98
C GLU A 42 -1.24 -10.05 13.74
N THR A 43 -2.00 -9.82 12.67
CA THR A 43 -2.00 -10.71 11.50
C THR A 43 -0.91 -10.36 10.50
N LEU A 44 -0.50 -9.08 10.42
CA LEU A 44 0.46 -8.60 9.42
C LEU A 44 1.90 -8.51 9.94
N ALA A 45 2.16 -8.61 11.23
CA ALA A 45 3.50 -8.50 11.78
C ALA A 45 4.50 -9.47 11.12
N LYS A 46 4.18 -10.75 11.03
CA LYS A 46 5.05 -11.77 10.40
C LYS A 46 5.23 -11.57 8.89
N PRO A 47 4.15 -11.36 8.09
CA PRO A 47 4.31 -11.06 6.68
C PRO A 47 5.11 -9.76 6.42
N LEU A 48 4.95 -8.74 7.24
CA LEU A 48 5.73 -7.50 7.12
C LEU A 48 7.19 -7.70 7.47
N ASP A 49 7.51 -8.48 8.50
CA ASP A 49 8.90 -8.87 8.79
C ASP A 49 9.53 -9.60 7.60
N ALA A 50 8.84 -10.58 7.01
CA ALA A 50 9.31 -11.24 5.79
C ALA A 50 9.52 -10.25 4.63
N GLY A 51 8.64 -9.25 4.50
CA GLY A 51 8.80 -8.16 3.53
C GLY A 51 10.05 -7.31 3.79
N VAL A 52 10.32 -6.97 5.05
CA VAL A 52 11.55 -6.26 5.45
C VAL A 52 12.78 -7.08 5.08
N GLN A 53 12.79 -8.40 5.37
CA GLN A 53 13.92 -9.27 5.02
C GLN A 53 14.16 -9.32 3.50
N ALA A 54 13.09 -9.40 2.71
CA ALA A 54 13.20 -9.38 1.24
C ALA A 54 13.75 -8.03 0.74
N LEU A 55 13.31 -6.91 1.30
CA LEU A 55 13.84 -5.58 0.98
C LEU A 55 15.30 -5.45 1.40
N MET A 56 15.67 -5.94 2.58
CA MET A 56 17.07 -5.94 3.06
C MET A 56 17.98 -6.76 2.15
N ALA A 57 17.56 -7.96 1.73
CA ALA A 57 18.31 -8.78 0.77
C ALA A 57 18.51 -8.03 -0.56
N CYS A 58 17.47 -7.35 -1.04
CA CYS A 58 17.52 -6.54 -2.26
C CYS A 58 18.54 -5.40 -2.13
N VAL A 59 18.43 -4.53 -1.12
CA VAL A 59 19.28 -3.35 -1.00
C VAL A 59 20.74 -3.70 -0.68
N THR A 60 20.98 -4.73 0.11
CA THR A 60 22.34 -5.17 0.44
C THR A 60 23.06 -5.82 -0.73
N SER A 61 22.32 -6.38 -1.70
CA SER A 61 22.87 -6.88 -2.96
C SER A 61 23.02 -5.80 -4.04
N GLY A 62 22.69 -4.53 -3.74
CA GLY A 62 22.72 -3.43 -4.69
C GLY A 62 21.54 -3.41 -5.65
N GLY A 63 20.48 -4.12 -5.33
CA GLY A 63 19.21 -4.13 -6.08
C GLY A 63 18.35 -2.89 -5.87
N LYS A 64 17.20 -2.86 -6.53
CA LYS A 64 16.21 -1.79 -6.45
C LYS A 64 14.81 -2.33 -6.28
N VAL A 65 13.93 -1.47 -5.77
CA VAL A 65 12.51 -1.79 -5.61
C VAL A 65 11.71 -1.14 -6.73
N LEU A 66 11.03 -1.94 -7.54
CA LEU A 66 10.00 -1.47 -8.46
C LEU A 66 8.65 -1.53 -7.74
N VAL A 67 7.92 -0.43 -7.74
CA VAL A 67 6.64 -0.36 -7.00
C VAL A 67 5.51 -0.09 -7.96
N CYS A 68 4.43 -0.85 -7.89
CA CYS A 68 3.26 -0.59 -8.72
C CYS A 68 1.94 -0.81 -7.96
N GLY A 69 0.91 -0.13 -8.46
CA GLY A 69 -0.47 -0.26 -8.02
C GLY A 69 -1.39 0.32 -9.07
N GLU A 70 -2.65 -0.11 -9.10
CA GLU A 70 -3.64 0.44 -10.01
C GLU A 70 -4.62 1.38 -9.32
N GLY A 71 -5.19 2.32 -10.10
CA GLY A 71 -6.10 3.33 -9.60
C GLY A 71 -5.48 4.17 -8.49
N SER A 72 -6.17 4.29 -7.37
CA SER A 72 -5.67 5.07 -6.22
C SER A 72 -4.49 4.41 -5.48
N ALA A 73 -4.24 3.10 -5.67
CA ALA A 73 -3.05 2.45 -5.14
C ALA A 73 -1.76 2.91 -5.84
N ALA A 74 -1.83 3.45 -7.06
CA ALA A 74 -0.69 4.06 -7.73
C ALA A 74 -0.12 5.27 -6.97
N ALA A 75 -0.95 6.01 -6.24
CA ALA A 75 -0.49 7.09 -5.36
C ALA A 75 0.35 6.56 -4.19
N LEU A 76 -0.05 5.42 -3.60
CA LEU A 76 0.72 4.77 -2.54
C LEU A 76 2.04 4.19 -3.07
N ALA A 77 2.07 3.71 -4.31
CA ALA A 77 3.32 3.28 -4.95
C ALA A 77 4.32 4.44 -5.08
N GLN A 78 3.85 5.61 -5.52
CA GLN A 78 4.68 6.81 -5.58
C GLN A 78 5.12 7.28 -4.19
N TYR A 79 4.22 7.22 -3.22
CA TYR A 79 4.51 7.58 -1.84
C TYR A 79 5.62 6.70 -1.24
N PHE A 80 5.50 5.37 -1.37
CA PHE A 80 6.55 4.45 -0.93
C PHE A 80 7.90 4.74 -1.57
N ALA A 81 7.94 4.90 -2.90
CA ALA A 81 9.19 5.19 -3.60
C ALA A 81 9.86 6.47 -3.07
N SER A 82 9.06 7.50 -2.73
CA SER A 82 9.56 8.73 -2.14
C SER A 82 10.18 8.52 -0.76
N LEU A 83 9.51 7.74 0.11
CA LEU A 83 10.02 7.40 1.44
C LEU A 83 11.28 6.54 1.36
N PHE A 84 11.28 5.56 0.45
CA PHE A 84 12.39 4.63 0.32
C PHE A 84 13.66 5.29 -0.23
N VAL A 85 13.52 6.25 -1.14
CA VAL A 85 14.63 7.05 -1.65
C VAL A 85 15.08 8.10 -0.64
N GLY A 86 14.15 8.84 -0.02
CA GLY A 86 14.47 9.99 0.82
C GLY A 86 14.78 9.68 2.28
N GLY A 87 14.51 8.44 2.76
CA GLY A 87 14.49 8.10 4.19
C GLY A 87 13.08 8.26 4.79
N PHE A 88 12.73 7.42 5.75
CA PHE A 88 11.40 7.46 6.38
C PHE A 88 11.36 8.48 7.51
N GLU A 89 11.99 8.21 8.63
CA GLU A 89 12.06 9.11 9.80
C GLU A 89 13.51 9.38 10.22
N ARG A 90 14.48 8.79 9.52
CA ARG A 90 15.92 8.88 9.84
C ARG A 90 16.70 9.29 8.61
N GLU A 91 17.76 10.03 8.83
CA GLU A 91 18.73 10.34 7.78
C GLU A 91 19.60 9.09 7.52
N ARG A 92 19.62 8.65 6.26
CA ARG A 92 20.41 7.51 5.78
C ARG A 92 20.76 7.67 4.31
N PRO A 93 21.69 6.90 3.78
CA PRO A 93 21.93 6.83 2.33
C PRO A 93 20.67 6.45 1.55
N GLU A 94 20.56 6.99 0.36
CA GLU A 94 19.42 6.78 -0.53
C GLU A 94 19.33 5.31 -0.96
N LEU A 95 18.13 4.73 -0.93
CA LEU A 95 17.84 3.39 -1.42
C LEU A 95 17.07 3.46 -2.75
N ALA A 96 17.45 2.64 -3.71
CA ALA A 96 16.89 2.70 -5.05
C ALA A 96 15.45 2.17 -5.10
N ALA A 97 14.49 3.05 -5.39
CA ALA A 97 13.09 2.69 -5.62
C ALA A 97 12.48 3.48 -6.78
N ILE A 98 11.65 2.82 -7.59
CA ILE A 98 11.00 3.41 -8.76
C ILE A 98 9.52 3.06 -8.73
N ALA A 99 8.65 4.07 -8.67
CA ALA A 99 7.22 3.87 -8.86
C ALA A 99 6.89 3.75 -10.35
N LEU A 100 6.37 2.59 -10.76
CA LEU A 100 5.93 2.33 -12.11
C LEU A 100 4.56 2.99 -12.36
N ARG A 101 4.35 3.52 -13.55
CA ARG A 101 3.12 4.22 -13.94
C ARG A 101 2.51 3.59 -15.17
N HIS A 102 1.20 3.69 -15.28
CA HIS A 102 0.53 3.42 -16.55
C HIS A 102 0.89 4.52 -17.56
N GLU A 103 1.92 4.30 -18.34
CA GLU A 103 2.29 5.15 -19.46
C GLU A 103 2.00 4.38 -20.74
N GLY A 104 1.14 4.91 -21.60
CA GLY A 104 0.77 4.17 -22.78
C GLY A 104 0.45 5.02 -23.98
N LEU A 105 1.38 5.10 -24.92
CA LEU A 105 1.09 5.37 -26.33
C LEU A 105 1.01 4.00 -27.05
N GLY A 106 -0.20 3.56 -27.38
CA GLY A 106 -0.40 2.51 -28.37
C GLY A 106 -0.63 1.08 -27.89
N ASP A 107 -0.59 0.79 -26.59
CA ASP A 107 -0.92 -0.54 -26.05
C ASP A 107 -2.04 -0.50 -25.01
N PRO A 108 -2.74 -1.63 -24.80
CA PRO A 108 -3.66 -1.72 -23.69
C PRO A 108 -2.97 -1.32 -22.39
N ALA A 109 -3.59 -0.46 -21.60
CA ALA A 109 -3.03 0.08 -20.36
C ALA A 109 -2.47 -1.01 -19.43
N TYR A 110 -3.06 -2.22 -19.46
CA TYR A 110 -2.64 -3.37 -18.67
C TYR A 110 -1.25 -3.95 -19.06
N ALA A 111 -0.71 -3.64 -20.24
CA ALA A 111 0.62 -4.13 -20.68
C ALA A 111 1.77 -3.22 -20.21
N SER A 112 1.48 -1.98 -19.84
CA SER A 112 2.46 -0.93 -19.57
C SER A 112 3.34 -1.27 -18.35
N LEU A 113 2.78 -1.73 -17.24
CA LEU A 113 3.54 -2.09 -16.05
C LEU A 113 4.50 -3.27 -16.30
N ALA A 114 4.02 -4.32 -16.95
CA ALA A 114 4.83 -5.50 -17.27
C ALA A 114 6.03 -5.16 -18.19
N ARG A 115 5.86 -4.23 -19.14
CA ARG A 115 6.95 -3.75 -19.98
C ARG A 115 8.02 -3.03 -19.18
N GLN A 116 7.63 -2.17 -18.25
CA GLN A 116 8.57 -1.46 -17.39
C GLN A 116 9.32 -2.45 -16.48
N VAL A 117 8.62 -3.46 -15.92
CA VAL A 117 9.27 -4.52 -15.12
C VAL A 117 10.30 -5.27 -15.97
N ARG A 118 9.98 -5.69 -17.20
CA ARG A 118 10.96 -6.37 -18.09
C ARG A 118 12.13 -5.49 -18.46
N ALA A 119 11.91 -4.17 -18.63
CA ALA A 119 12.96 -3.24 -19.04
C ALA A 119 13.90 -2.87 -17.88
N LEU A 120 13.38 -2.73 -16.67
CA LEU A 120 14.09 -2.19 -15.51
C LEU A 120 14.50 -3.26 -14.50
N GLY A 121 13.72 -4.34 -14.39
CA GLY A 121 13.90 -5.39 -13.39
C GLY A 121 15.08 -6.31 -13.71
N GLN A 122 15.78 -6.71 -12.67
CA GLN A 122 16.92 -7.62 -12.72
C GLN A 122 16.77 -8.66 -11.60
N ALA A 123 17.49 -9.78 -11.70
CA ALA A 123 17.55 -10.77 -10.65
C ALA A 123 18.03 -10.14 -9.33
N GLY A 124 17.34 -10.43 -8.23
CA GLY A 124 17.61 -9.85 -6.92
C GLY A 124 16.88 -8.52 -6.64
N ASP A 125 16.23 -7.90 -7.63
CA ASP A 125 15.32 -6.77 -7.39
C ASP A 125 14.01 -7.25 -6.72
N VAL A 126 13.28 -6.31 -6.15
CA VAL A 126 11.94 -6.54 -5.59
C VAL A 126 10.87 -5.84 -6.42
N LEU A 127 9.76 -6.53 -6.70
CA LEU A 127 8.51 -5.90 -7.13
C LEU A 127 7.56 -5.78 -5.94
N LEU A 128 7.28 -4.55 -5.49
CA LEU A 128 6.26 -4.25 -4.50
C LEU A 128 4.94 -3.93 -5.20
N LEU A 129 3.91 -4.73 -4.97
CA LEU A 129 2.63 -4.68 -5.66
C LEU A 129 1.50 -4.31 -4.69
N LEU A 130 0.69 -3.30 -5.04
CA LEU A 130 -0.40 -2.78 -4.22
C LEU A 130 -1.75 -2.96 -4.94
N THR A 131 -2.64 -3.74 -4.33
CA THR A 131 -3.99 -3.99 -4.83
C THR A 131 -5.00 -4.09 -3.70
N SER A 132 -6.26 -3.79 -3.96
CA SER A 132 -7.34 -4.05 -3.00
C SER A 132 -8.13 -5.32 -3.32
N THR A 133 -8.06 -5.83 -4.54
CA THR A 133 -8.83 -7.01 -4.99
C THR A 133 -7.94 -8.18 -5.37
N GLY A 134 -6.76 -7.91 -5.92
CA GLY A 134 -5.86 -8.91 -6.47
C GLY A 134 -6.32 -9.47 -7.82
N GLU A 135 -7.22 -8.77 -8.53
CA GLU A 135 -7.79 -9.25 -9.80
C GLU A 135 -7.41 -8.36 -11.01
N GLU A 136 -6.61 -7.31 -10.79
CA GLU A 136 -6.23 -6.37 -11.83
C GLU A 136 -5.24 -7.01 -12.82
N GLU A 137 -5.63 -7.07 -14.11
CA GLU A 137 -4.84 -7.73 -15.17
C GLU A 137 -3.45 -7.10 -15.35
N GLY A 138 -3.35 -5.79 -15.22
CA GLY A 138 -2.08 -5.07 -15.32
C GLY A 138 -1.08 -5.49 -14.24
N LEU A 139 -1.55 -5.67 -13.02
CA LEU A 139 -0.74 -6.14 -11.88
C LEU A 139 -0.35 -7.61 -12.02
N MET A 140 -1.28 -8.45 -12.49
CA MET A 140 -0.98 -9.87 -12.79
C MET A 140 0.13 -10.01 -13.83
N ARG A 141 0.08 -9.20 -14.91
CA ARG A 141 1.12 -9.18 -15.93
C ARG A 141 2.47 -8.67 -15.40
N ALA A 142 2.44 -7.66 -14.51
CA ALA A 142 3.65 -7.16 -13.85
C ALA A 142 4.27 -8.22 -12.93
N LEU A 143 3.46 -8.97 -12.16
CA LEU A 143 3.90 -10.08 -11.33
C LEU A 143 4.59 -11.18 -12.16
N HIS A 144 3.96 -11.61 -13.26
CA HIS A 144 4.58 -12.60 -14.15
C HIS A 144 5.88 -12.09 -14.76
N ALA A 145 5.92 -10.81 -15.16
CA ALA A 145 7.15 -10.20 -15.67
C ALA A 145 8.27 -10.15 -14.62
N ALA A 146 7.93 -9.92 -13.34
CA ALA A 146 8.90 -9.98 -12.24
C ALA A 146 9.46 -11.39 -12.07
N HIS A 147 8.60 -12.40 -12.12
CA HIS A 147 9.03 -13.81 -12.07
C HIS A 147 9.90 -14.21 -13.28
N GLU A 148 9.63 -13.69 -14.49
CA GLU A 148 10.47 -13.89 -15.68
C GLU A 148 11.87 -13.25 -15.51
N ARG A 149 12.00 -12.27 -14.61
CA ARG A 149 13.24 -11.53 -14.33
C ARG A 149 13.94 -11.96 -13.06
N ASP A 150 13.50 -13.07 -12.43
CA ASP A 150 14.03 -13.61 -11.17
C ASP A 150 14.00 -12.58 -10.02
N MET A 151 12.95 -11.75 -9.99
CA MET A 151 12.68 -10.80 -8.92
C MET A 151 11.84 -11.46 -7.83
N THR A 152 11.98 -11.01 -6.59
CA THR A 152 11.06 -11.34 -5.49
C THR A 152 9.84 -10.41 -5.53
N VAL A 153 8.65 -10.94 -5.29
CA VAL A 153 7.41 -10.14 -5.25
C VAL A 153 6.94 -9.99 -3.80
N ILE A 154 6.66 -8.75 -3.39
CA ILE A 154 5.94 -8.44 -2.15
C ILE A 154 4.57 -7.90 -2.56
N ALA A 155 3.49 -8.62 -2.24
CA ALA A 155 2.15 -8.25 -2.62
C ALA A 155 1.31 -7.83 -1.41
N LEU A 156 0.94 -6.54 -1.33
CA LEU A 156 0.00 -6.01 -0.36
C LEU A 156 -1.41 -6.04 -0.97
N THR A 157 -2.26 -6.92 -0.45
CA THR A 157 -3.60 -7.16 -1.02
C THR A 157 -4.69 -6.98 0.03
N GLY A 158 -5.93 -6.94 -0.44
CA GLY A 158 -7.12 -7.14 0.39
C GLY A 158 -7.94 -8.33 -0.11
N LYS A 159 -9.09 -8.58 0.48
CA LYS A 159 -10.08 -9.60 0.02
C LYS A 159 -9.51 -11.02 -0.20
N GLY A 160 -8.56 -11.44 0.62
CA GLY A 160 -7.91 -12.75 0.45
C GLY A 160 -6.92 -12.82 -0.73
N GLY A 161 -6.61 -11.68 -1.37
CA GLY A 161 -5.55 -11.53 -2.35
C GLY A 161 -5.86 -11.93 -3.79
N GLY A 162 -7.03 -12.50 -4.05
CA GLY A 162 -7.50 -12.78 -5.40
C GLY A 162 -6.57 -13.68 -6.22
N SER A 163 -6.48 -13.38 -7.52
CA SER A 163 -5.60 -14.09 -8.47
C SER A 163 -4.12 -13.78 -8.22
N VAL A 164 -3.80 -12.58 -7.72
CA VAL A 164 -2.43 -12.21 -7.34
C VAL A 164 -1.89 -13.17 -6.28
N ALA A 165 -2.61 -13.39 -5.18
CA ALA A 165 -2.15 -14.28 -4.11
C ALA A 165 -1.93 -15.73 -4.57
N LYS A 166 -2.74 -16.20 -5.53
CA LYS A 166 -2.61 -17.55 -6.10
C LYS A 166 -1.39 -17.71 -7.02
N ALA A 167 -0.91 -16.60 -7.59
CA ALA A 167 0.22 -16.59 -8.51
C ALA A 167 1.56 -16.37 -7.81
N LEU A 168 1.57 -16.03 -6.52
CA LEU A 168 2.80 -15.89 -5.74
C LEU A 168 3.52 -17.24 -5.60
N ARG A 169 4.85 -17.18 -5.61
CA ARG A 169 5.76 -18.30 -5.36
C ARG A 169 6.09 -18.40 -3.86
N GLU A 170 6.67 -19.50 -3.43
CA GLU A 170 7.12 -19.70 -2.05
C GLU A 170 8.17 -18.66 -1.59
N THR A 171 8.92 -18.11 -2.53
CA THR A 171 9.91 -17.04 -2.29
C THR A 171 9.32 -15.64 -2.21
N ASP A 172 8.06 -15.48 -2.55
CA ASP A 172 7.35 -14.20 -2.53
C ASP A 172 6.70 -13.96 -1.17
N VAL A 173 6.37 -12.71 -0.89
CA VAL A 173 5.74 -12.29 0.36
C VAL A 173 4.32 -11.84 0.11
N HIS A 174 3.36 -12.45 0.78
CA HIS A 174 1.96 -12.05 0.75
C HIS A 174 1.54 -11.34 2.04
N VAL A 175 1.21 -10.05 1.95
CA VAL A 175 0.65 -9.25 3.03
C VAL A 175 -0.86 -9.05 2.76
N GLY A 176 -1.67 -9.97 3.29
CA GLY A 176 -3.13 -10.03 3.06
C GLY A 176 -3.90 -9.26 4.13
N ILE A 177 -4.44 -8.11 3.80
CA ILE A 177 -5.23 -7.27 4.71
C ILE A 177 -6.64 -7.84 4.84
N PRO A 178 -7.11 -8.17 6.06
CA PRO A 178 -8.37 -8.90 6.28
C PRO A 178 -9.59 -7.98 6.19
N HIS A 179 -9.80 -7.31 5.05
CA HIS A 179 -10.92 -6.38 4.85
C HIS A 179 -11.39 -6.34 3.39
N ASP A 180 -12.68 -5.98 3.19
CA ASP A 180 -13.32 -5.93 1.87
C ASP A 180 -13.43 -4.54 1.26
N ARG A 181 -13.45 -3.48 2.09
CA ARG A 181 -13.59 -2.10 1.61
C ARG A 181 -12.24 -1.57 1.17
N ALA A 182 -12.12 -1.25 -0.11
CA ALA A 182 -10.88 -0.76 -0.71
C ALA A 182 -10.27 0.47 0.01
N VAL A 183 -11.11 1.37 0.55
CA VAL A 183 -10.61 2.54 1.29
C VAL A 183 -9.94 2.14 2.60
N ARG A 184 -10.49 1.15 3.33
CA ARG A 184 -9.90 0.63 4.58
C ARG A 184 -8.63 -0.17 4.31
N ILE A 185 -8.62 -0.96 3.23
CA ILE A 185 -7.42 -1.68 2.78
C ILE A 185 -6.27 -0.70 2.54
N ARG A 186 -6.53 0.44 1.87
CA ARG A 186 -5.50 1.45 1.58
C ARG A 186 -4.95 2.13 2.83
N GLU A 187 -5.76 2.36 3.85
CA GLU A 187 -5.29 2.91 5.13
C GLU A 187 -4.28 1.96 5.79
N VAL A 188 -4.57 0.66 5.79
CA VAL A 188 -3.65 -0.35 6.30
C VAL A 188 -2.45 -0.54 5.37
N GLN A 189 -2.63 -0.48 4.05
CA GLN A 189 -1.51 -0.51 3.11
C GLN A 189 -0.53 0.64 3.38
N GLN A 190 -1.03 1.85 3.59
CA GLN A 190 -0.17 3.00 3.90
C GLN A 190 0.64 2.76 5.18
N LEU A 191 0.02 2.29 6.24
CA LEU A 191 0.73 1.95 7.48
C LEU A 191 1.74 0.80 7.28
N ALA A 192 1.37 -0.22 6.51
CA ALA A 192 2.27 -1.32 6.16
C ALA A 192 3.52 -0.83 5.39
N LEU A 193 3.36 0.15 4.49
CA LEU A 193 4.50 0.78 3.80
C LEU A 193 5.43 1.52 4.76
N HIS A 194 4.88 2.19 5.80
CA HIS A 194 5.68 2.79 6.88
C HIS A 194 6.47 1.71 7.62
N CYS A 195 5.82 0.61 8.03
CA CYS A 195 6.49 -0.49 8.72
C CYS A 195 7.61 -1.12 7.88
N LEU A 196 7.43 -1.25 6.56
CA LEU A 196 8.47 -1.75 5.67
C LEU A 196 9.66 -0.79 5.60
N CYS A 197 9.43 0.53 5.49
CA CYS A 197 10.50 1.53 5.47
C CYS A 197 11.22 1.58 6.82
N ASP A 198 10.48 1.66 7.93
CA ASP A 198 11.03 1.69 9.28
C ASP A 198 11.86 0.45 9.60
N GLY A 199 11.34 -0.74 9.27
CA GLY A 199 12.06 -2.00 9.48
C GLY A 199 13.37 -2.09 8.70
N VAL A 200 13.41 -1.57 7.47
CA VAL A 200 14.65 -1.47 6.67
C VAL A 200 15.60 -0.47 7.30
N ASP A 201 15.12 0.71 7.70
CA ASP A 201 15.94 1.75 8.31
C ASP A 201 16.53 1.29 9.66
N ALA A 202 15.74 0.59 10.48
CA ALA A 202 16.18 0.01 11.75
C ALA A 202 17.29 -1.06 11.56
N GLN A 203 17.17 -1.92 10.55
CA GLN A 203 18.18 -2.94 10.28
C GLN A 203 19.46 -2.37 9.66
N LEU A 204 19.38 -1.32 8.85
CA LEU A 204 20.56 -0.68 8.25
C LEU A 204 21.34 0.19 9.25
N MET A 205 20.63 0.93 10.11
CA MET A 205 21.23 1.96 10.98
C MET A 205 21.34 1.51 12.44
N GLY A 206 20.78 0.36 12.79
CA GLY A 206 20.62 -0.08 14.17
C GLY A 206 19.44 0.59 14.88
N ASP A 207 18.96 -0.06 15.91
CA ASP A 207 17.86 0.44 16.74
C ASP A 207 18.40 1.45 17.76
N GLN A 208 18.25 2.74 17.49
CA GLN A 208 18.73 3.82 18.38
C GLN A 208 17.79 4.06 19.57
N ASP A 209 16.53 3.58 19.49
CA ASP A 209 15.55 3.77 20.57
C ASP A 209 15.79 2.83 21.77
N THR A 210 16.68 1.84 21.64
CA THR A 210 17.05 0.91 22.72
C THR A 210 18.14 1.47 23.65
N LEU A 211 18.69 2.65 23.36
CA LEU A 211 19.81 3.25 24.09
C LEU A 211 19.47 4.58 24.82
N ALA A 212 18.19 4.95 24.89
CA ALA A 212 17.72 6.17 25.59
C ALA A 212 17.04 5.85 26.92
#